data_c9fd432540aaa9bb6103d0e2f9050018
#
_entry.id   c9fd432540aaa9bb6103d0e2f9050018
#
_cell.length_a   1.000
_cell.length_b   1.000
_cell.length_c   1.000
_cell.angle_alpha   90.00
_cell.angle_beta   90.00
_cell.angle_gamma   90.00
#
_symmetry.space_group_name_H-M   'P 1'
#
loop_
_entity.id
_entity.type
_entity.pdbx_description
1 polymer ?
#
loop_
_entity_poly.entity_id
_entity_poly.type
_entity_poly.pdbx_seq_one_letter_code
_entity_poly.pdbx_strand_id
1 'polypeptide(L)'
;MGSLIATFGEIMLRLAPPGFERFLQSPQFIATWGGGEANVAVSAAQFGSQTRYITVLPEANPIADAFIGELRRFGVDAGHIVRGPGRLGIYFVETGANQRPSKVVYDREYSAIAIAKPGSINWKKSLEGVGWFHTTGITPAISESAAALALEAVKTAKGLGATVSIDLNFRKNLWRWGKKAAEVMPELMQYADVCIANEEDCQKCLNIHVDIDVESGELEHELYSELSERVLATYPKLKMLAITLRESKSASHNGWSACLHRRDKFLLSKHYEITHIVDRVGGGDSFAAGLIYGLTCLKSEQEALEFAVAASALKHSIPGDFNRFTADEVLALVKGGGSGRVQR
;
A
#
# COMPACT_ATOMS: atom_id res chain seq x y z
N MET A 1 -7.99 -21.57 -9.14
CA MET A 1 -7.24 -21.04 -7.97
C MET A 1 -6.63 -19.71 -8.41
N GLY A 2 -6.77 -18.64 -7.62
CA GLY A 2 -6.16 -17.36 -7.92
C GLY A 2 -4.63 -17.45 -7.96
N SER A 3 -4.00 -16.47 -8.61
CA SER A 3 -2.54 -16.34 -8.70
C SER A 3 -1.94 -16.09 -7.33
N LEU A 4 -0.80 -16.72 -7.00
CA LEU A 4 -0.03 -16.39 -5.78
C LEU A 4 0.47 -14.94 -5.87
N ILE A 5 0.15 -14.13 -4.86
CA ILE A 5 0.55 -12.73 -4.75
C ILE A 5 1.74 -12.65 -3.80
N ALA A 6 2.87 -12.13 -4.26
CA ALA A 6 4.02 -11.84 -3.41
C ALA A 6 4.17 -10.33 -3.22
N THR A 7 4.53 -9.91 -2.01
CA THR A 7 4.85 -8.51 -1.71
C THR A 7 6.21 -8.39 -1.04
N PHE A 8 6.92 -7.28 -1.29
CA PHE A 8 8.24 -7.02 -0.72
C PHE A 8 8.34 -5.61 -0.17
N GLY A 9 8.71 -5.48 1.09
CA GLY A 9 8.94 -4.19 1.73
C GLY A 9 9.25 -4.29 3.22
N GLU A 10 9.27 -3.14 3.91
CA GLU A 10 9.54 -3.08 5.34
C GLU A 10 8.29 -3.27 6.18
N ILE A 11 8.46 -3.99 7.28
CA ILE A 11 7.49 -4.04 8.38
C ILE A 11 8.08 -3.34 9.60
N MET A 12 7.23 -2.63 10.33
CA MET A 12 7.60 -1.92 11.55
C MET A 12 6.65 -2.28 12.69
N LEU A 13 7.16 -2.19 13.91
CA LEU A 13 6.33 -2.13 15.09
C LEU A 13 5.63 -0.76 15.13
N ARG A 14 4.30 -0.76 15.13
CA ARG A 14 3.49 0.43 15.32
C ARG A 14 3.17 0.62 16.81
N LEU A 15 3.43 1.81 17.32
CA LEU A 15 3.09 2.23 18.68
C LEU A 15 2.13 3.44 18.61
N ALA A 16 0.91 3.26 19.10
CA ALA A 16 -0.11 4.31 19.10
C ALA A 16 -0.63 4.56 20.52
N PRO A 17 -0.79 5.83 20.96
CA PRO A 17 -1.53 6.11 22.18
C PRO A 17 -2.97 5.58 22.08
N PRO A 18 -3.64 5.28 23.19
CA PRO A 18 -5.04 4.85 23.18
C PRO A 18 -5.97 5.92 22.56
N GLY A 19 -6.91 5.48 21.71
CA GLY A 19 -7.93 6.34 21.13
C GLY A 19 -7.35 7.56 20.40
N PHE A 20 -7.72 8.76 20.86
CA PHE A 20 -7.29 10.05 20.30
C PHE A 20 -6.31 10.81 21.21
N GLU A 21 -5.70 10.12 22.18
CA GLU A 21 -4.70 10.72 23.04
C GLU A 21 -3.47 11.22 22.27
N ARG A 22 -2.81 12.25 22.82
CA ARG A 22 -1.54 12.74 22.33
C ARG A 22 -0.41 11.82 22.80
N PHE A 23 0.73 11.90 22.14
CA PHE A 23 1.93 11.18 22.57
C PHE A 23 2.24 11.49 24.04
N LEU A 24 2.37 10.43 24.86
CA LEU A 24 2.67 10.50 26.28
C LEU A 24 1.65 11.26 27.15
N GLN A 25 0.44 11.46 26.67
CA GLN A 25 -0.67 11.93 27.49
C GLN A 25 -1.04 10.89 28.56
N SER A 26 -0.96 9.60 28.23
CA SER A 26 -0.91 8.48 29.17
C SER A 26 0.39 7.70 28.98
N PRO A 27 0.88 6.94 29.97
CA PRO A 27 2.09 6.13 29.86
C PRO A 27 1.85 4.80 29.14
N GLN A 28 1.01 4.78 28.11
CA GLN A 28 0.60 3.57 27.40
C GLN A 28 0.75 3.72 25.89
N PHE A 29 1.14 2.62 25.23
CA PHE A 29 1.07 2.47 23.80
C PHE A 29 0.42 1.14 23.45
N ILE A 30 -0.48 1.17 22.48
CA ILE A 30 -1.01 -0.02 21.82
C ILE A 30 -0.01 -0.41 20.75
N ALA A 31 0.58 -1.61 20.89
CA ALA A 31 1.54 -2.15 19.95
C ALA A 31 0.82 -3.00 18.90
N THR A 32 1.04 -2.68 17.62
CA THR A 32 0.55 -3.40 16.46
C THR A 32 1.63 -3.42 15.37
N TRP A 33 1.28 -3.87 14.18
CA TRP A 33 2.20 -3.97 13.05
C TRP A 33 1.73 -3.08 11.91
N GLY A 34 2.67 -2.52 11.15
CA GLY A 34 2.37 -1.74 9.97
C GLY A 34 3.54 -1.69 8.99
N GLY A 35 3.19 -1.72 7.72
CA GLY A 35 4.12 -1.65 6.59
C GLY A 35 3.34 -1.87 5.31
N GLY A 36 3.49 -0.97 4.32
CA GLY A 36 2.64 -0.93 3.13
C GLY A 36 2.45 -2.31 2.48
N GLU A 37 3.55 -2.98 2.18
CA GLU A 37 3.53 -4.25 1.47
C GLU A 37 3.04 -5.42 2.35
N ALA A 38 3.28 -5.36 3.67
CA ALA A 38 2.70 -6.32 4.62
C ALA A 38 1.20 -6.11 4.76
N ASN A 39 0.74 -4.83 4.79
CA ASN A 39 -0.67 -4.47 4.81
C ASN A 39 -1.39 -5.00 3.56
N VAL A 40 -0.75 -4.90 2.38
CA VAL A 40 -1.29 -5.46 1.12
C VAL A 40 -1.36 -6.99 1.19
N ALA A 41 -0.30 -7.68 1.66
CA ALA A 41 -0.31 -9.14 1.78
C ALA A 41 -1.42 -9.63 2.71
N VAL A 42 -1.57 -9.00 3.88
CA VAL A 42 -2.62 -9.34 4.85
C VAL A 42 -4.00 -9.06 4.27
N SER A 43 -4.22 -7.91 3.64
CA SER A 43 -5.51 -7.57 3.03
C SER A 43 -5.90 -8.57 1.94
N ALA A 44 -4.98 -8.90 1.03
CA ALA A 44 -5.23 -9.85 -0.04
C ALA A 44 -5.51 -11.27 0.51
N ALA A 45 -4.83 -11.68 1.60
CA ALA A 45 -5.11 -12.94 2.28
C ALA A 45 -6.53 -12.95 2.90
N GLN A 46 -6.96 -11.84 3.52
CA GLN A 46 -8.33 -11.70 4.06
C GLN A 46 -9.40 -11.74 2.96
N PHE A 47 -9.06 -11.32 1.73
CA PHE A 47 -9.93 -11.46 0.57
C PHE A 47 -9.92 -12.88 -0.03
N GLY A 48 -9.10 -13.80 0.50
CA GLY A 48 -9.05 -15.21 0.08
C GLY A 48 -7.96 -15.53 -0.96
N SER A 49 -7.05 -14.60 -1.26
CA SER A 49 -5.90 -14.87 -2.12
C SER A 49 -4.80 -15.64 -1.38
N GLN A 50 -4.03 -16.45 -2.10
CA GLN A 50 -2.76 -16.95 -1.59
C GLN A 50 -1.74 -15.82 -1.62
N THR A 51 -1.07 -15.56 -0.49
CA THR A 51 -0.14 -14.44 -0.36
C THR A 51 1.18 -14.88 0.26
N ARG A 52 2.27 -14.21 -0.16
CA ARG A 52 3.62 -14.37 0.36
C ARG A 52 4.19 -12.99 0.68
N TYR A 53 4.76 -12.85 1.85
CA TYR A 53 5.45 -11.64 2.24
C TYR A 53 6.96 -11.87 2.30
N ILE A 54 7.72 -11.01 1.64
CA ILE A 54 9.17 -11.07 1.55
C ILE A 54 9.74 -9.81 2.22
N THR A 55 10.72 -9.97 3.10
CA THR A 55 11.41 -8.88 3.79
C THR A 55 12.71 -9.37 4.40
N VAL A 56 13.48 -8.47 5.00
CA VAL A 56 14.61 -8.79 5.85
C VAL A 56 14.30 -8.33 7.28
N LEU A 57 14.37 -9.26 8.24
CA LEU A 57 14.14 -9.01 9.66
C LEU A 57 15.42 -9.23 10.47
N PRO A 58 15.56 -8.57 11.64
CA PRO A 58 16.72 -8.77 12.50
C PRO A 58 16.79 -10.21 13.01
N GLU A 59 18.04 -10.69 13.17
CA GLU A 59 18.34 -11.97 13.82
C GLU A 59 18.00 -11.91 15.31
N ALA A 60 17.68 -13.07 15.91
CA ALA A 60 17.46 -13.23 17.33
C ALA A 60 16.59 -12.14 18.00
N ASN A 61 15.51 -11.73 17.32
CA ASN A 61 14.62 -10.68 17.80
C ASN A 61 13.20 -11.24 18.06
N PRO A 62 12.79 -11.39 19.34
CA PRO A 62 11.48 -11.96 19.68
C PRO A 62 10.29 -11.15 19.16
N ILE A 63 10.44 -9.82 18.99
CA ILE A 63 9.39 -8.98 18.43
C ILE A 63 9.21 -9.30 16.94
N ALA A 64 10.32 -9.45 16.20
CA ALA A 64 10.26 -9.87 14.80
C ALA A 64 9.68 -11.29 14.64
N ASP A 65 9.91 -12.19 15.61
CA ASP A 65 9.32 -13.55 15.63
C ASP A 65 7.81 -13.48 15.88
N ALA A 66 7.35 -12.60 16.77
CA ALA A 66 5.94 -12.36 17.01
C ALA A 66 5.22 -11.84 15.75
N PHE A 67 5.88 -10.99 14.96
CA PHE A 67 5.35 -10.56 13.66
C PHE A 67 5.16 -11.73 12.68
N ILE A 68 6.13 -12.63 12.59
CA ILE A 68 5.97 -13.83 11.73
C ILE A 68 4.78 -14.68 12.19
N GLY A 69 4.58 -14.81 13.50
CA GLY A 69 3.38 -15.46 14.07
C GLY A 69 2.08 -14.77 13.63
N GLU A 70 2.07 -13.44 13.64
CA GLU A 70 0.90 -12.66 13.21
C GLU A 70 0.62 -12.82 11.71
N LEU A 71 1.63 -12.80 10.84
CA LEU A 71 1.45 -13.08 9.42
C LEU A 71 0.81 -14.46 9.18
N ARG A 72 1.33 -15.50 9.87
CA ARG A 72 0.78 -16.85 9.78
C ARG A 72 -0.66 -16.93 10.24
N ARG A 73 -1.04 -16.18 11.28
CA ARG A 73 -2.42 -16.06 11.75
C ARG A 73 -3.36 -15.51 10.69
N PHE A 74 -2.87 -14.64 9.82
CA PHE A 74 -3.60 -14.12 8.65
C PHE A 74 -3.50 -15.00 7.40
N GLY A 75 -2.80 -16.13 7.47
CA GLY A 75 -2.64 -17.04 6.33
C GLY A 75 -1.60 -16.58 5.29
N VAL A 76 -0.75 -15.62 5.64
CA VAL A 76 0.33 -15.13 4.76
C VAL A 76 1.54 -16.07 4.87
N ASP A 77 2.07 -16.52 3.73
CA ASP A 77 3.33 -17.27 3.67
C ASP A 77 4.51 -16.37 4.05
N ALA A 78 5.12 -16.66 5.20
CA ALA A 78 6.29 -15.99 5.75
C ALA A 78 7.59 -16.82 5.59
N GLY A 79 7.57 -17.90 4.80
CA GLY A 79 8.70 -18.81 4.62
C GLY A 79 9.88 -18.22 3.84
N HIS A 80 9.69 -17.05 3.23
CA HIS A 80 10.69 -16.35 2.42
C HIS A 80 11.25 -15.08 3.09
N ILE A 81 10.98 -14.90 4.39
CA ILE A 81 11.58 -13.84 5.20
C ILE A 81 13.03 -14.19 5.49
N VAL A 82 13.95 -13.28 5.16
CA VAL A 82 15.37 -13.42 5.42
C VAL A 82 15.69 -12.83 6.79
N ARG A 83 16.65 -13.45 7.51
CA ARG A 83 17.19 -12.89 8.75
C ARG A 83 18.56 -12.27 8.46
N GLY A 84 18.81 -11.09 9.03
CA GLY A 84 20.06 -10.37 8.83
C GLY A 84 20.37 -9.42 9.98
N PRO A 85 21.52 -8.75 9.92
CA PRO A 85 21.89 -7.74 10.91
C PRO A 85 20.93 -6.56 10.89
N GLY A 86 20.96 -5.74 11.94
CA GLY A 86 20.15 -4.55 12.06
C GLY A 86 19.06 -4.68 13.13
N ARG A 87 18.09 -3.78 13.05
CA ARG A 87 16.98 -3.70 14.02
C ARG A 87 15.63 -3.81 13.33
N LEU A 88 14.57 -4.01 14.09
CA LEU A 88 13.21 -3.82 13.60
C LEU A 88 12.91 -2.32 13.59
N GLY A 89 12.35 -1.80 12.49
CA GLY A 89 11.85 -0.44 12.41
C GLY A 89 10.65 -0.24 13.35
N ILE A 90 10.52 0.97 13.88
CA ILE A 90 9.40 1.36 14.73
C ILE A 90 8.79 2.65 14.15
N TYR A 91 7.50 2.79 14.25
CA TYR A 91 6.88 4.09 14.07
C TYR A 91 5.82 4.35 15.13
N PHE A 92 5.69 5.63 15.47
CA PHE A 92 4.68 6.11 16.39
C PHE A 92 3.61 6.84 15.60
N VAL A 93 2.34 6.62 15.93
CA VAL A 93 1.23 7.32 15.28
C VAL A 93 0.25 7.85 16.32
N GLU A 94 0.02 9.15 16.27
CA GLU A 94 -1.01 9.84 17.02
C GLU A 94 -2.22 10.04 16.10
N THR A 95 -3.35 9.49 16.48
CA THR A 95 -4.58 9.60 15.68
C THR A 95 -5.13 11.02 15.73
N GLY A 96 -5.44 11.58 14.59
CA GLY A 96 -6.07 12.88 14.45
C GLY A 96 -7.55 12.87 14.81
N ALA A 97 -8.10 14.05 15.10
CA ALA A 97 -9.53 14.23 15.36
C ALA A 97 -9.96 15.63 14.90
N ASN A 98 -11.07 15.73 14.19
CA ASN A 98 -11.58 16.98 13.63
C ASN A 98 -10.51 17.75 12.84
N GLN A 99 -10.11 18.94 13.28
CA GLN A 99 -9.08 19.79 12.65
C GLN A 99 -7.65 19.41 13.06
N ARG A 100 -7.49 18.55 14.06
CA ARG A 100 -6.16 18.09 14.49
C ARG A 100 -5.68 16.93 13.61
N PRO A 101 -4.63 17.13 12.79
CA PRO A 101 -4.12 16.07 11.92
C PRO A 101 -3.47 14.93 12.73
N SER A 102 -3.45 13.74 12.15
CA SER A 102 -2.62 12.64 12.66
C SER A 102 -1.13 13.01 12.55
N LYS A 103 -0.32 12.52 13.50
CA LYS A 103 1.13 12.68 13.48
C LYS A 103 1.81 11.32 13.42
N VAL A 104 2.85 11.23 12.59
CA VAL A 104 3.68 10.02 12.47
C VAL A 104 5.13 10.40 12.76
N VAL A 105 5.78 9.60 13.62
CA VAL A 105 7.22 9.69 13.90
C VAL A 105 7.86 8.36 13.56
N TYR A 106 8.83 8.38 12.66
CA TYR A 106 9.56 7.18 12.26
C TYR A 106 10.86 7.04 13.04
N ASP A 107 11.11 5.84 13.54
CA ASP A 107 12.38 5.38 14.08
C ASP A 107 12.76 4.08 13.35
N ARG A 108 13.28 4.22 12.14
CA ARG A 108 13.52 3.10 11.20
C ARG A 108 14.91 3.08 10.58
N GLU A 109 15.78 4.01 10.96
CA GLU A 109 17.17 3.99 10.50
C GLU A 109 17.87 2.70 10.93
N TYR A 110 18.73 2.18 10.08
CA TYR A 110 19.44 0.91 10.28
C TYR A 110 18.53 -0.31 10.53
N SER A 111 17.27 -0.26 10.08
CA SER A 111 16.44 -1.46 10.08
C SER A 111 17.08 -2.55 9.21
N ALA A 112 16.79 -3.82 9.51
CA ALA A 112 17.43 -4.94 8.83
C ALA A 112 17.28 -4.87 7.30
N ILE A 113 16.11 -4.48 6.81
CA ILE A 113 15.90 -4.28 5.36
C ILE A 113 16.64 -3.05 4.82
N ALA A 114 16.78 -1.98 5.62
CA ALA A 114 17.46 -0.76 5.18
C ALA A 114 18.96 -0.97 4.95
N ILE A 115 19.58 -1.91 5.67
CA ILE A 115 21.01 -2.23 5.56
C ILE A 115 21.30 -3.54 4.83
N ALA A 116 20.27 -4.28 4.44
CA ALA A 116 20.40 -5.54 3.71
C ALA A 116 21.02 -5.28 2.33
N LYS A 117 22.06 -6.03 1.99
CA LYS A 117 22.81 -5.82 0.76
C LYS A 117 22.08 -6.42 -0.45
N PRO A 118 22.24 -5.84 -1.65
CA PRO A 118 21.83 -6.49 -2.88
C PRO A 118 22.38 -7.93 -2.96
N GLY A 119 21.56 -8.85 -3.48
CA GLY A 119 21.88 -10.28 -3.53
C GLY A 119 21.64 -11.06 -2.23
N SER A 120 21.25 -10.40 -1.11
CA SER A 120 20.95 -11.09 0.16
C SER A 120 19.66 -11.90 0.13
N ILE A 121 18.76 -11.63 -0.82
CA ILE A 121 17.51 -12.34 -1.04
C ILE A 121 17.62 -13.21 -2.29
N ASN A 122 17.32 -14.50 -2.17
CA ASN A 122 17.22 -15.38 -3.33
C ASN A 122 15.88 -15.16 -4.06
N TRP A 123 15.84 -14.12 -4.89
CA TRP A 123 14.62 -13.71 -5.60
C TRP A 123 14.02 -14.82 -6.46
N LYS A 124 14.83 -15.64 -7.14
CA LYS A 124 14.33 -16.75 -7.96
C LYS A 124 13.51 -17.73 -7.12
N LYS A 125 14.04 -18.09 -5.95
CA LYS A 125 13.35 -18.99 -5.00
C LYS A 125 12.14 -18.29 -4.35
N SER A 126 12.30 -17.02 -3.96
CA SER A 126 11.24 -16.28 -3.26
C SER A 126 10.05 -15.94 -4.17
N LEU A 127 10.28 -15.84 -5.48
CA LEU A 127 9.25 -15.53 -6.48
C LEU A 127 8.82 -16.76 -7.30
N GLU A 128 9.25 -17.96 -6.93
CA GLU A 128 8.80 -19.19 -7.59
C GLU A 128 7.30 -19.37 -7.43
N GLY A 129 6.60 -19.60 -8.55
CA GLY A 129 5.15 -19.77 -8.61
C GLY A 129 4.33 -18.50 -8.42
N VAL A 130 4.99 -17.34 -8.27
CA VAL A 130 4.31 -16.05 -8.11
C VAL A 130 3.77 -15.57 -9.45
N GLY A 131 2.47 -15.30 -9.51
CA GLY A 131 1.85 -14.71 -10.69
C GLY A 131 1.60 -13.21 -10.58
N TRP A 132 1.65 -12.65 -9.35
CA TRP A 132 1.56 -11.21 -9.10
C TRP A 132 2.58 -10.78 -8.06
N PHE A 133 3.39 -9.77 -8.37
CA PHE A 133 4.34 -9.15 -7.45
C PHE A 133 3.96 -7.70 -7.19
N HIS A 134 3.99 -7.29 -5.91
CA HIS A 134 3.70 -5.92 -5.50
C HIS A 134 4.78 -5.35 -4.58
N THR A 135 5.12 -4.08 -4.80
CA THR A 135 5.98 -3.27 -3.91
C THR A 135 5.53 -1.81 -3.96
N THR A 136 6.04 -1.00 -3.03
CA THR A 136 5.70 0.42 -2.97
C THR A 136 6.95 1.31 -3.10
N GLY A 137 6.75 2.58 -3.38
CA GLY A 137 7.82 3.59 -3.37
C GLY A 137 8.37 3.89 -1.97
N ILE A 138 7.77 3.33 -0.90
CA ILE A 138 8.32 3.42 0.45
C ILE A 138 9.62 2.62 0.56
N THR A 139 9.64 1.41 0.03
CA THR A 139 10.81 0.52 0.12
C THR A 139 12.07 1.15 -0.49
N PRO A 140 12.08 1.66 -1.72
CA PRO A 140 13.26 2.34 -2.27
C PRO A 140 13.57 3.69 -1.59
N ALA A 141 12.62 4.29 -0.89
CA ALA A 141 12.84 5.55 -0.17
C ALA A 141 13.65 5.40 1.12
N ILE A 142 13.77 4.17 1.66
CA ILE A 142 14.40 3.91 2.96
C ILE A 142 15.92 4.09 2.90
N SER A 143 16.57 3.53 1.86
CA SER A 143 18.02 3.54 1.67
C SER A 143 18.39 3.16 0.23
N GLU A 144 19.64 3.42 -0.14
CA GLU A 144 20.20 2.97 -1.42
C GLU A 144 20.16 1.45 -1.55
N SER A 145 20.48 0.73 -0.49
CA SER A 145 20.40 -0.74 -0.44
C SER A 145 18.99 -1.26 -0.67
N ALA A 146 18.00 -0.69 0.01
CA ALA A 146 16.60 -1.10 -0.15
C ALA A 146 16.08 -0.76 -1.57
N ALA A 147 16.52 0.36 -2.16
CA ALA A 147 16.22 0.69 -3.56
C ALA A 147 16.78 -0.35 -4.53
N ALA A 148 18.04 -0.77 -4.33
CA ALA A 148 18.65 -1.82 -5.14
C ALA A 148 17.93 -3.17 -5.00
N LEU A 149 17.54 -3.57 -3.77
CA LEU A 149 16.74 -4.78 -3.54
C LEU A 149 15.36 -4.71 -4.21
N ALA A 150 14.68 -3.57 -4.16
CA ALA A 150 13.41 -3.38 -4.85
C ALA A 150 13.57 -3.53 -6.37
N LEU A 151 14.65 -2.99 -6.94
CA LEU A 151 14.96 -3.12 -8.36
C LEU A 151 15.27 -4.57 -8.76
N GLU A 152 16.05 -5.30 -7.95
CA GLU A 152 16.28 -6.74 -8.15
C GLU A 152 14.96 -7.52 -8.15
N ALA A 153 14.06 -7.20 -7.20
CA ALA A 153 12.78 -7.86 -7.06
C ALA A 153 11.89 -7.68 -8.30
N VAL A 154 11.68 -6.42 -8.75
CA VAL A 154 10.82 -6.14 -9.90
C VAL A 154 11.40 -6.72 -11.20
N LYS A 155 12.74 -6.66 -11.39
CA LYS A 155 13.43 -7.28 -12.52
C LYS A 155 13.23 -8.79 -12.55
N THR A 156 13.41 -9.44 -11.40
CA THR A 156 13.24 -10.91 -11.30
C THR A 156 11.79 -11.32 -11.47
N ALA A 157 10.85 -10.64 -10.82
CA ALA A 157 9.41 -10.91 -10.96
C ALA A 157 8.98 -10.81 -12.42
N LYS A 158 9.41 -9.75 -13.11
CA LYS A 158 9.12 -9.55 -14.54
C LYS A 158 9.75 -10.63 -15.41
N GLY A 159 11.00 -11.01 -15.12
CA GLY A 159 11.72 -12.08 -15.83
C GLY A 159 11.10 -13.46 -15.64
N LEU A 160 10.39 -13.70 -14.54
CA LEU A 160 9.62 -14.93 -14.26
C LEU A 160 8.20 -14.88 -14.81
N GLY A 161 7.78 -13.81 -15.46
CA GLY A 161 6.46 -13.67 -16.08
C GLY A 161 5.36 -13.20 -15.13
N ALA A 162 5.68 -12.76 -13.90
CA ALA A 162 4.71 -12.21 -12.98
C ALA A 162 4.19 -10.85 -13.47
N THR A 163 2.95 -10.54 -13.17
CA THR A 163 2.42 -9.17 -13.25
C THR A 163 3.03 -8.37 -12.11
N VAL A 164 3.58 -7.19 -12.42
CA VAL A 164 4.21 -6.31 -11.42
C VAL A 164 3.34 -5.10 -11.19
N SER A 165 2.94 -4.85 -9.93
CA SER A 165 2.30 -3.61 -9.51
C SER A 165 3.20 -2.80 -8.58
N ILE A 166 3.19 -1.48 -8.76
CA ILE A 166 3.93 -0.53 -7.92
C ILE A 166 2.96 0.54 -7.45
N ASP A 167 2.83 0.71 -6.13
CA ASP A 167 2.22 1.89 -5.54
C ASP A 167 3.32 2.94 -5.32
N LEU A 168 3.20 4.10 -5.96
CA LEU A 168 4.21 5.16 -5.87
C LEU A 168 4.39 5.69 -4.44
N ASN A 169 3.34 5.77 -3.69
CA ASN A 169 3.29 5.96 -2.23
C ASN A 169 4.34 6.95 -1.69
N PHE A 170 4.42 8.13 -2.28
CA PHE A 170 5.41 9.14 -1.93
C PHE A 170 5.34 9.54 -0.45
N ARG A 171 6.48 9.59 0.20
CA ARG A 171 6.63 10.06 1.59
C ARG A 171 7.77 11.06 1.68
N LYS A 172 7.43 12.34 1.74
CA LYS A 172 8.39 13.47 1.77
C LYS A 172 9.54 13.29 2.75
N ASN A 173 9.29 12.66 3.89
CA ASN A 173 10.26 12.52 4.98
C ASN A 173 11.18 11.30 4.88
N LEU A 174 11.02 10.42 3.85
CA LEU A 174 11.82 9.20 3.72
C LEU A 174 13.02 9.32 2.77
N TRP A 175 12.93 10.08 1.70
CA TRP A 175 13.99 10.25 0.70
C TRP A 175 15.15 11.10 1.24
N ARG A 176 16.00 10.48 2.11
CA ARG A 176 17.09 11.18 2.81
C ARG A 176 18.49 10.61 2.55
N TRP A 177 18.62 9.60 1.72
CA TRP A 177 19.87 8.92 1.43
C TRP A 177 20.62 9.46 0.19
N GLY A 178 20.31 10.69 -0.23
CA GLY A 178 21.06 11.41 -1.27
C GLY A 178 20.38 11.45 -2.63
N LYS A 179 19.29 10.68 -2.86
CA LYS A 179 18.50 10.75 -4.09
C LYS A 179 17.04 11.14 -3.81
N LYS A 180 16.42 11.76 -4.83
CA LYS A 180 14.99 12.10 -4.82
C LYS A 180 14.17 10.95 -5.44
N ALA A 181 12.89 10.88 -5.13
CA ALA A 181 11.98 9.88 -5.70
C ALA A 181 12.01 9.87 -7.24
N ALA A 182 11.99 11.05 -7.87
CA ALA A 182 12.03 11.19 -9.33
C ALA A 182 13.34 10.73 -10.00
N GLU A 183 14.40 10.45 -9.23
CA GLU A 183 15.65 9.90 -9.74
C GLU A 183 15.69 8.38 -9.66
N VAL A 184 14.84 7.77 -8.83
CA VAL A 184 14.85 6.32 -8.55
C VAL A 184 13.61 5.63 -9.10
N MET A 185 12.42 6.17 -8.84
CA MET A 185 11.16 5.53 -9.22
C MET A 185 11.00 5.27 -10.73
N PRO A 186 11.48 6.16 -11.65
CA PRO A 186 11.39 5.89 -13.08
C PRO A 186 12.05 4.58 -13.53
N GLU A 187 13.14 4.14 -12.88
CA GLU A 187 13.78 2.87 -13.21
C GLU A 187 12.92 1.67 -12.80
N LEU A 188 12.31 1.70 -11.61
CA LEU A 188 11.39 0.65 -11.16
C LEU A 188 10.16 0.57 -12.08
N MET A 189 9.62 1.74 -12.47
CA MET A 189 8.43 1.84 -13.33
C MET A 189 8.61 1.20 -14.71
N GLN A 190 9.84 1.03 -15.22
CA GLN A 190 10.10 0.28 -16.47
C GLN A 190 9.65 -1.18 -16.40
N TYR A 191 9.46 -1.73 -15.20
CA TYR A 191 9.05 -3.11 -14.94
C TYR A 191 7.60 -3.23 -14.52
N ALA A 192 6.89 -2.13 -14.28
CA ALA A 192 5.51 -2.11 -13.83
C ALA A 192 4.53 -2.43 -14.95
N ASP A 193 3.53 -3.27 -14.65
CA ASP A 193 2.32 -3.48 -15.46
C ASP A 193 1.16 -2.62 -14.94
N VAL A 194 1.09 -2.43 -13.61
CA VAL A 194 0.06 -1.66 -12.92
C VAL A 194 0.72 -0.65 -12.01
N CYS A 195 0.36 0.61 -12.13
CA CYS A 195 0.75 1.66 -11.21
C CYS A 195 -0.44 2.05 -10.35
N ILE A 196 -0.20 2.26 -9.06
CA ILE A 196 -1.15 2.82 -8.11
C ILE A 196 -0.54 4.13 -7.60
N ALA A 197 -1.32 5.19 -7.51
CA ALA A 197 -0.82 6.51 -7.15
C ALA A 197 -1.95 7.40 -6.62
N ASN A 198 -1.59 8.54 -6.10
CA ASN A 198 -2.40 9.75 -6.09
C ASN A 198 -1.75 10.81 -7.02
N GLU A 199 -2.33 11.96 -7.14
CA GLU A 199 -1.82 13.05 -7.99
C GLU A 199 -0.44 13.56 -7.53
N GLU A 200 -0.23 13.72 -6.21
CA GLU A 200 1.07 14.14 -5.65
C GLU A 200 2.15 13.08 -5.95
N ASP A 201 1.81 11.80 -5.87
CA ASP A 201 2.74 10.72 -6.16
C ASP A 201 3.26 10.79 -7.60
N CYS A 202 2.38 11.03 -8.57
CA CYS A 202 2.77 11.19 -9.98
C CYS A 202 3.71 12.37 -10.18
N GLN A 203 3.44 13.49 -9.52
CA GLN A 203 4.30 14.68 -9.59
C GLN A 203 5.66 14.43 -8.95
N LYS A 204 5.70 13.90 -7.73
CA LYS A 204 6.94 13.76 -6.93
C LYS A 204 7.81 12.57 -7.33
N CYS A 205 7.19 11.46 -7.75
CA CYS A 205 7.91 10.24 -8.11
C CYS A 205 8.27 10.18 -9.60
N LEU A 206 7.44 10.74 -10.48
CA LEU A 206 7.60 10.60 -11.93
C LEU A 206 7.90 11.93 -12.63
N ASN A 207 7.83 13.05 -11.90
CA ASN A 207 7.99 14.40 -12.45
C ASN A 207 6.98 14.70 -13.58
N ILE A 208 5.77 14.13 -13.47
CA ILE A 208 4.66 14.34 -14.42
C ILE A 208 3.64 15.24 -13.74
N HIS A 209 3.37 16.39 -14.34
CA HIS A 209 2.52 17.43 -13.78
C HIS A 209 1.33 17.70 -14.70
N VAL A 210 0.18 17.91 -14.08
CA VAL A 210 -0.98 18.61 -14.63
C VAL A 210 -1.45 19.61 -13.57
N ASP A 211 -2.08 20.69 -13.96
CA ASP A 211 -2.58 21.70 -13.03
C ASP A 211 -3.89 21.23 -12.35
N ILE A 212 -3.73 20.29 -11.41
CA ILE A 212 -4.79 19.83 -10.53
C ILE A 212 -4.70 20.61 -9.23
N ASP A 213 -5.75 21.36 -8.87
CA ASP A 213 -5.86 21.98 -7.55
C ASP A 213 -6.35 20.95 -6.52
N VAL A 214 -5.39 20.27 -5.89
CA VAL A 214 -5.65 19.25 -4.87
C VAL A 214 -6.27 19.83 -3.60
N GLU A 215 -6.07 21.13 -3.34
CA GLU A 215 -6.56 21.80 -2.13
C GLU A 215 -8.02 22.28 -2.29
N SER A 216 -8.52 22.41 -3.51
CA SER A 216 -9.90 22.84 -3.76
C SER A 216 -10.95 21.83 -3.30
N GLY A 217 -10.58 20.55 -3.16
CA GLY A 217 -11.51 19.47 -2.83
C GLY A 217 -12.49 19.11 -3.96
N GLU A 218 -12.39 19.75 -5.11
CA GLU A 218 -13.17 19.44 -6.30
C GLU A 218 -12.43 18.45 -7.19
N LEU A 219 -13.12 17.37 -7.58
CA LEU A 219 -12.55 16.33 -8.44
C LEU A 219 -12.79 16.67 -9.91
N GLU A 220 -11.77 17.21 -10.56
CA GLU A 220 -11.79 17.45 -11.99
C GLU A 220 -11.41 16.18 -12.76
N HIS A 221 -12.38 15.35 -13.11
CA HIS A 221 -12.18 14.06 -13.77
C HIS A 221 -11.37 14.14 -15.07
N GLU A 222 -11.50 15.22 -15.81
CA GLU A 222 -10.76 15.45 -17.06
C GLU A 222 -9.26 15.59 -16.82
N LEU A 223 -8.86 16.28 -15.76
CA LEU A 223 -7.44 16.42 -15.38
C LEU A 223 -6.82 15.12 -14.91
N TYR A 224 -7.58 14.27 -14.22
CA TYR A 224 -7.09 12.92 -13.84
C TYR A 224 -6.96 12.01 -15.07
N SER A 225 -7.83 12.15 -16.07
CA SER A 225 -7.68 11.45 -17.35
C SER A 225 -6.40 11.91 -18.07
N GLU A 226 -6.17 13.21 -18.17
CA GLU A 226 -4.97 13.78 -18.78
C GLU A 226 -3.69 13.35 -18.06
N LEU A 227 -3.67 13.41 -16.73
CA LEU A 227 -2.54 12.92 -15.92
C LEU A 227 -2.24 11.46 -16.24
N SER A 228 -3.27 10.63 -16.27
CA SER A 228 -3.14 9.20 -16.53
C SER A 228 -2.61 8.92 -17.95
N GLU A 229 -3.09 9.66 -18.95
CA GLU A 229 -2.60 9.57 -20.33
C GLU A 229 -1.12 9.91 -20.44
N ARG A 230 -0.68 10.99 -19.77
CA ARG A 230 0.74 11.39 -19.74
C ARG A 230 1.62 10.30 -19.08
N VAL A 231 1.16 9.71 -17.97
CA VAL A 231 1.89 8.62 -17.31
C VAL A 231 1.97 7.38 -18.23
N LEU A 232 0.85 6.96 -18.82
CA LEU A 232 0.82 5.82 -19.73
C LEU A 232 1.64 6.06 -20.99
N ALA A 233 1.69 7.28 -21.51
CA ALA A 233 2.54 7.63 -22.65
C ALA A 233 4.03 7.56 -22.30
N THR A 234 4.40 8.02 -21.09
CA THR A 234 5.78 8.00 -20.59
C THR A 234 6.30 6.58 -20.35
N TYR A 235 5.40 5.67 -19.91
CA TYR A 235 5.73 4.28 -19.59
C TYR A 235 4.99 3.30 -20.52
N PRO A 236 5.54 3.00 -21.73
CA PRO A 236 4.82 2.20 -22.73
C PRO A 236 4.47 0.78 -22.30
N LYS A 237 5.21 0.21 -21.35
CA LYS A 237 4.96 -1.14 -20.80
C LYS A 237 3.87 -1.16 -19.73
N LEU A 238 3.57 0.00 -19.14
CA LEU A 238 2.50 0.14 -18.16
C LEU A 238 1.15 -0.09 -18.83
N LYS A 239 0.37 -1.00 -18.30
CA LYS A 239 -0.93 -1.40 -18.86
C LYS A 239 -2.06 -0.57 -18.28
N MET A 240 -1.96 -0.19 -17.01
CA MET A 240 -2.97 0.60 -16.32
C MET A 240 -2.41 1.42 -15.17
N LEU A 241 -3.06 2.54 -14.90
CA LEU A 241 -2.82 3.42 -13.76
C LEU A 241 -4.12 3.55 -12.96
N ALA A 242 -4.06 3.28 -11.66
CA ALA A 242 -5.14 3.55 -10.72
C ALA A 242 -4.77 4.76 -9.85
N ILE A 243 -5.65 5.74 -9.77
CA ILE A 243 -5.45 6.93 -8.94
C ILE A 243 -6.54 6.97 -7.87
N THR A 244 -6.13 7.02 -6.60
CA THR A 244 -7.04 7.25 -5.48
C THR A 244 -7.37 8.74 -5.38
N LEU A 245 -8.65 9.05 -5.30
CA LEU A 245 -9.20 10.40 -5.26
C LEU A 245 -9.73 10.66 -3.85
N ARG A 246 -9.05 11.54 -3.12
CA ARG A 246 -9.39 11.83 -1.73
C ARG A 246 -9.78 13.30 -1.55
N GLU A 247 -11.00 13.54 -1.12
CA GLU A 247 -11.47 14.84 -0.67
C GLU A 247 -11.26 14.96 0.85
N SER A 248 -10.22 15.66 1.27
CA SER A 248 -9.91 15.82 2.70
C SER A 248 -10.73 16.95 3.32
N LYS A 249 -11.81 16.62 4.03
CA LYS A 249 -12.66 17.61 4.73
C LYS A 249 -12.17 17.85 6.17
N SER A 250 -11.72 16.81 6.85
CA SER A 250 -11.10 16.90 8.19
C SER A 250 -10.30 15.63 8.51
N ALA A 251 -9.69 15.57 9.70
CA ALA A 251 -9.06 14.33 10.17
C ALA A 251 -10.04 13.18 10.35
N SER A 252 -11.32 13.46 10.52
CA SER A 252 -12.40 12.47 10.78
C SER A 252 -13.34 12.28 9.59
N HIS A 253 -13.19 13.06 8.51
CA HIS A 253 -14.13 13.06 7.39
C HIS A 253 -13.41 13.23 6.05
N ASN A 254 -13.58 12.24 5.16
CA ASN A 254 -13.07 12.28 3.79
C ASN A 254 -14.16 11.84 2.81
N GLY A 255 -14.18 12.44 1.61
CA GLY A 255 -14.73 11.79 0.43
C GLY A 255 -13.68 10.83 -0.14
N TRP A 256 -14.11 9.70 -0.70
CA TRP A 256 -13.23 8.64 -1.17
C TRP A 256 -13.75 7.97 -2.44
N SER A 257 -12.96 8.04 -3.49
CA SER A 257 -13.21 7.40 -4.77
C SER A 257 -11.89 7.06 -5.47
N ALA A 258 -11.93 6.53 -6.67
CA ALA A 258 -10.74 6.29 -7.48
C ALA A 258 -11.09 6.27 -8.98
N CYS A 259 -10.09 6.45 -9.82
CA CYS A 259 -10.16 6.14 -11.23
C CYS A 259 -9.16 5.04 -11.61
N LEU A 260 -9.46 4.34 -12.70
CA LEU A 260 -8.58 3.37 -13.34
C LEU A 260 -8.50 3.69 -14.83
N HIS A 261 -7.31 3.97 -15.30
CA HIS A 261 -7.07 4.31 -16.69
C HIS A 261 -6.23 3.23 -17.38
N ARG A 262 -6.72 2.78 -18.52
CA ARG A 262 -5.98 2.07 -19.56
C ARG A 262 -5.86 2.95 -20.79
N ARG A 263 -5.07 2.53 -21.79
CA ARG A 263 -4.92 3.32 -23.03
C ARG A 263 -6.23 3.54 -23.81
N ASP A 264 -7.17 2.62 -23.66
CA ASP A 264 -8.43 2.56 -24.39
C ASP A 264 -9.66 2.84 -23.53
N LYS A 265 -9.46 3.05 -22.21
CA LYS A 265 -10.59 3.12 -21.27
C LYS A 265 -10.25 3.87 -20.00
N PHE A 266 -11.12 4.78 -19.60
CA PHE A 266 -11.12 5.48 -18.31
C PHE A 266 -12.33 5.06 -17.50
N LEU A 267 -12.12 4.61 -16.26
CA LEU A 267 -13.15 4.16 -15.35
C LEU A 267 -13.13 4.99 -14.08
N LEU A 268 -14.32 5.29 -13.56
CA LEU A 268 -14.53 5.93 -12.27
C LEU A 268 -15.28 4.98 -11.35
N SER A 269 -14.91 4.98 -10.07
CA SER A 269 -15.63 4.26 -9.03
C SER A 269 -16.81 5.05 -8.48
N LYS A 270 -17.63 4.38 -7.68
CA LYS A 270 -18.53 5.06 -6.75
C LYS A 270 -17.75 5.93 -5.78
N HIS A 271 -18.41 6.96 -5.28
CA HIS A 271 -17.91 7.82 -4.22
C HIS A 271 -18.46 7.36 -2.86
N TYR A 272 -17.58 7.31 -1.84
CA TYR A 272 -17.94 7.00 -0.46
C TYR A 272 -17.68 8.21 0.45
N GLU A 273 -18.67 8.62 1.22
CA GLU A 273 -18.52 9.57 2.32
C GLU A 273 -18.11 8.83 3.59
N ILE A 274 -16.88 9.05 4.04
CA ILE A 274 -16.34 8.44 5.26
C ILE A 274 -16.37 9.49 6.36
N THR A 275 -17.47 9.53 7.12
CA THR A 275 -17.74 10.57 8.12
C THR A 275 -17.16 10.28 9.52
N HIS A 276 -16.72 9.06 9.76
CA HIS A 276 -16.17 8.60 11.03
C HIS A 276 -14.91 7.75 10.78
N ILE A 277 -13.79 8.43 10.61
CA ILE A 277 -12.50 7.76 10.42
C ILE A 277 -11.97 7.30 11.78
N VAL A 278 -11.92 5.98 11.99
CA VAL A 278 -11.30 5.36 13.17
C VAL A 278 -9.79 5.32 13.01
N ASP A 279 -9.31 4.87 11.84
CA ASP A 279 -7.90 4.89 11.49
C ASP A 279 -7.73 4.96 9.97
N ARG A 280 -6.94 5.92 9.51
CA ARG A 280 -6.69 6.12 8.08
C ARG A 280 -5.48 5.36 7.54
N VAL A 281 -4.60 4.88 8.47
CA VAL A 281 -3.40 4.14 8.06
C VAL A 281 -3.80 2.79 7.49
N GLY A 282 -3.18 2.40 6.38
CA GLY A 282 -3.50 1.17 5.66
C GLY A 282 -4.70 1.27 4.69
N GLY A 283 -5.37 2.44 4.58
CA GLY A 283 -6.47 2.64 3.62
C GLY A 283 -6.01 2.50 2.16
N GLY A 284 -4.88 3.13 1.80
CA GLY A 284 -4.26 2.98 0.47
C GLY A 284 -3.81 1.55 0.20
N ASP A 285 -3.22 0.88 1.20
CA ASP A 285 -2.77 -0.50 1.07
C ASP A 285 -3.95 -1.46 0.89
N SER A 286 -5.07 -1.20 1.57
CA SER A 286 -6.32 -1.95 1.39
C SER A 286 -6.92 -1.72 -0.01
N PHE A 287 -6.81 -0.50 -0.56
CA PHE A 287 -7.16 -0.22 -1.94
C PHE A 287 -6.27 -1.03 -2.90
N ALA A 288 -4.95 -1.00 -2.72
CA ALA A 288 -4.01 -1.73 -3.56
C ALA A 288 -4.29 -3.24 -3.55
N ALA A 289 -4.49 -3.83 -2.35
CA ALA A 289 -4.86 -5.23 -2.21
C ALA A 289 -6.21 -5.56 -2.86
N GLY A 290 -7.20 -4.69 -2.69
CA GLY A 290 -8.53 -4.83 -3.30
C GLY A 290 -8.47 -4.76 -4.83
N LEU A 291 -7.64 -3.87 -5.39
CA LEU A 291 -7.43 -3.78 -6.83
C LEU A 291 -6.75 -5.05 -7.38
N ILE A 292 -5.70 -5.53 -6.71
CA ILE A 292 -5.01 -6.77 -7.10
C ILE A 292 -5.96 -7.96 -7.03
N TYR A 293 -6.71 -8.11 -5.94
CA TYR A 293 -7.75 -9.13 -5.80
C TYR A 293 -8.79 -9.03 -6.92
N GLY A 294 -9.31 -7.84 -7.15
CA GLY A 294 -10.34 -7.61 -8.17
C GLY A 294 -9.86 -7.96 -9.58
N LEU A 295 -8.65 -7.52 -9.97
CA LEU A 295 -8.06 -7.81 -11.28
C LEU A 295 -7.72 -9.29 -11.48
N THR A 296 -7.56 -10.07 -10.40
CA THR A 296 -7.23 -11.50 -10.47
C THR A 296 -8.42 -12.42 -10.27
N CYS A 297 -9.51 -11.97 -9.64
CA CYS A 297 -10.62 -12.82 -9.20
C CYS A 297 -12.00 -12.37 -9.70
N LEU A 298 -12.19 -11.08 -10.05
CA LEU A 298 -13.48 -10.56 -10.50
C LEU A 298 -13.59 -10.53 -12.03
N LYS A 299 -14.79 -10.26 -12.55
CA LYS A 299 -15.10 -10.42 -13.97
C LYS A 299 -14.69 -9.24 -14.84
N SER A 300 -14.56 -8.04 -14.24
CA SER A 300 -14.27 -6.82 -14.99
C SER A 300 -13.41 -5.84 -14.18
N GLU A 301 -12.73 -4.95 -14.88
CA GLU A 301 -11.93 -3.88 -14.27
C GLU A 301 -12.78 -2.89 -13.48
N GLN A 302 -14.05 -2.67 -13.89
CA GLN A 302 -14.97 -1.85 -13.12
C GLN A 302 -15.30 -2.52 -11.78
N GLU A 303 -15.58 -3.82 -11.77
CA GLU A 303 -15.80 -4.56 -10.52
C GLU A 303 -14.56 -4.55 -9.63
N ALA A 304 -13.35 -4.65 -10.22
CA ALA A 304 -12.09 -4.55 -9.49
C ALA A 304 -11.90 -3.18 -8.84
N LEU A 305 -12.19 -2.11 -9.56
CA LEU A 305 -12.11 -0.73 -9.07
C LEU A 305 -13.11 -0.48 -7.95
N GLU A 306 -14.37 -0.88 -8.12
CA GLU A 306 -15.42 -0.77 -7.09
C GLU A 306 -15.05 -1.54 -5.81
N PHE A 307 -14.52 -2.75 -5.96
CA PHE A 307 -14.06 -3.56 -4.84
C PHE A 307 -12.90 -2.87 -4.10
N ALA A 308 -11.93 -2.34 -4.82
CA ALA A 308 -10.76 -1.66 -4.24
C ALA A 308 -11.16 -0.43 -3.40
N VAL A 309 -12.06 0.40 -3.92
CA VAL A 309 -12.54 1.59 -3.22
C VAL A 309 -13.37 1.21 -1.99
N ALA A 310 -14.25 0.21 -2.10
CA ALA A 310 -15.05 -0.29 -0.99
C ALA A 310 -14.18 -0.90 0.12
N ALA A 311 -13.18 -1.70 -0.25
CA ALA A 311 -12.21 -2.27 0.71
C ALA A 311 -11.46 -1.18 1.48
N SER A 312 -11.02 -0.14 0.78
CA SER A 312 -10.39 1.02 1.40
C SER A 312 -11.34 1.79 2.32
N ALA A 313 -12.59 2.02 1.89
CA ALA A 313 -13.61 2.69 2.71
C ALA A 313 -13.85 1.94 4.02
N LEU A 314 -14.04 0.60 3.96
CA LEU A 314 -14.20 -0.24 5.14
C LEU A 314 -12.98 -0.17 6.07
N LYS A 315 -11.74 -0.14 5.51
CA LYS A 315 -10.51 -0.07 6.30
C LYS A 315 -10.48 1.13 7.23
N HIS A 316 -11.05 2.26 6.84
CA HIS A 316 -11.11 3.46 7.68
C HIS A 316 -11.96 3.28 8.96
N SER A 317 -12.73 2.20 9.07
CA SER A 317 -13.60 1.91 10.22
C SER A 317 -12.96 1.04 11.30
N ILE A 318 -11.71 0.57 11.12
CA ILE A 318 -11.01 -0.29 12.10
C ILE A 318 -9.65 0.28 12.47
N PRO A 319 -9.23 0.13 13.75
CA PRO A 319 -7.92 0.58 14.21
C PRO A 319 -6.80 -0.34 13.69
N GLY A 320 -5.59 0.22 13.61
CA GLY A 320 -4.39 -0.48 13.15
C GLY A 320 -4.26 -0.50 11.63
N ASP A 321 -3.12 -0.95 11.11
CA ASP A 321 -2.84 -0.92 9.67
C ASP A 321 -3.50 -2.07 8.92
N PHE A 322 -3.53 -3.25 9.53
CA PHE A 322 -3.99 -4.46 8.87
C PHE A 322 -5.51 -4.45 8.65
N ASN A 323 -5.90 -4.80 7.44
CA ASN A 323 -7.29 -5.06 7.11
C ASN A 323 -7.80 -6.31 7.86
N ARG A 324 -9.11 -6.31 8.19
CA ARG A 324 -9.79 -7.43 8.87
C ARG A 324 -11.12 -7.81 8.22
N PHE A 325 -11.41 -7.24 7.05
CA PHE A 325 -12.61 -7.54 6.28
C PHE A 325 -12.37 -8.68 5.30
N THR A 326 -13.39 -9.49 5.10
CA THR A 326 -13.43 -10.53 4.06
C THR A 326 -13.89 -9.95 2.72
N ALA A 327 -13.68 -10.71 1.64
CA ALA A 327 -14.18 -10.32 0.32
C ALA A 327 -15.71 -10.18 0.30
N ASP A 328 -16.43 -11.04 1.03
CA ASP A 328 -17.91 -11.00 1.07
C ASP A 328 -18.42 -9.71 1.73
N GLU A 329 -17.78 -9.23 2.79
CA GLU A 329 -18.13 -7.96 3.44
C GLU A 329 -17.89 -6.78 2.48
N VAL A 330 -16.79 -6.78 1.75
CA VAL A 330 -16.51 -5.75 0.73
C VAL A 330 -17.54 -5.80 -0.40
N LEU A 331 -17.85 -6.99 -0.93
CA LEU A 331 -18.85 -7.15 -1.98
C LEU A 331 -20.27 -6.76 -1.51
N ALA A 332 -20.59 -6.98 -0.24
CA ALA A 332 -21.85 -6.52 0.35
C ALA A 332 -21.94 -4.99 0.33
N LEU A 333 -20.84 -4.27 0.67
CA LEU A 333 -20.81 -2.81 0.58
C LEU A 333 -20.94 -2.33 -0.87
N VAL A 334 -20.25 -2.95 -1.82
CA VAL A 334 -20.36 -2.60 -3.26
C VAL A 334 -21.81 -2.71 -3.74
N LYS A 335 -22.57 -3.71 -3.28
CA LYS A 335 -23.98 -3.93 -3.62
C LYS A 335 -24.95 -2.98 -2.90
N GLY A 336 -24.48 -2.08 -2.05
CA GLY A 336 -25.31 -1.11 -1.33
C GLY A 336 -25.69 -1.55 0.09
N GLY A 337 -25.02 -2.57 0.64
CA GLY A 337 -25.24 -3.08 2.00
C GLY A 337 -24.75 -2.19 3.15
N GLY A 338 -24.37 -0.93 2.88
CA GLY A 338 -23.79 0.00 3.86
C GLY A 338 -24.76 0.58 4.91
N SER A 339 -25.89 -0.07 5.20
CA SER A 339 -26.91 0.46 6.11
C SER A 339 -26.51 0.45 7.60
N GLY A 340 -25.37 -0.15 7.97
CA GLY A 340 -24.92 -0.30 9.37
C GLY A 340 -25.84 -1.16 10.25
N ARG A 341 -26.82 -1.86 9.67
CA ARG A 341 -27.72 -2.76 10.42
C ARG A 341 -26.97 -4.01 10.86
N VAL A 342 -27.33 -4.52 12.05
CA VAL A 342 -26.78 -5.79 12.56
C VAL A 342 -27.06 -6.91 11.55
N GLN A 343 -26.00 -7.53 11.05
CA GLN A 343 -26.08 -8.76 10.25
C GLN A 343 -26.22 -9.95 11.23
N ARG A 344 -27.23 -10.80 11.02
CA ARG A 344 -27.52 -11.98 11.84
C ARG A 344 -27.42 -13.22 10.98
#